data_1e63da13a1d531275eadb7772012d5fb
#
_entry.id   1e63da13a1d531275eadb7772012d5fb
#
_cell.length_a   1.000
_cell.length_b   1.000
_cell.length_c   1.000
_cell.angle_alpha   90.00
_cell.angle_beta   90.00
_cell.angle_gamma   90.00
#
_symmetry.space_group_name_H-M   'P 1'
#
loop_
_entity.id
_entity.type
_entity.pdbx_description
1 polymer ?
#
loop_
_entity_poly.entity_id
_entity_poly.type
_entity_poly.pdbx_seq_one_letter_code
_entity_poly.pdbx_strand_id
1 'polypeptide(L)'
;ALQLFGSNPMELARAAKIVEADGADIIDFNMGCPVPKIVNNGEGSALMKNPQLAYEILARMADSVKIPVTVKIRAGWDEKNINAPEIALLAEKAGVAAIAVHGRTREQYYNGKADWNVIKKVKESVNIPVIGNGDIVDEETAEAMFKYTNVDGIMIGRAAVGNPWIFREIIHYLKTGEKLEKPTLDERYSTM
;
A
#
# COMPACT_ATOMS: atom_id res chain seq x y z
N ALA A 1 -3.71 -7.71 -10.45
CA ALA A 1 -4.26 -7.67 -9.09
C ALA A 1 -5.63 -7.01 -9.07
N LEU A 2 -6.56 -7.51 -8.26
CA LEU A 2 -7.86 -6.90 -8.02
C LEU A 2 -7.98 -6.48 -6.56
N GLN A 3 -8.58 -5.29 -6.31
CA GLN A 3 -8.69 -4.75 -4.95
C GLN A 3 -10.09 -4.97 -4.38
N LEU A 4 -10.13 -5.47 -3.13
CA LEU A 4 -11.33 -5.61 -2.33
C LEU A 4 -11.30 -4.64 -1.14
N PHE A 5 -12.47 -4.23 -0.67
CA PHE A 5 -12.67 -3.53 0.60
C PHE A 5 -13.98 -3.97 1.24
N GLY A 6 -14.11 -3.81 2.54
CA GLY A 6 -15.28 -4.23 3.32
C GLY A 6 -14.92 -4.37 4.79
N SER A 7 -15.89 -4.80 5.61
CA SER A 7 -15.73 -5.02 7.04
C SER A 7 -16.27 -6.37 7.53
N ASN A 8 -16.89 -7.15 6.65
CA ASN A 8 -17.42 -8.46 7.00
C ASN A 8 -16.48 -9.60 6.56
N PRO A 9 -15.87 -10.38 7.49
CA PRO A 9 -14.90 -11.41 7.15
C PRO A 9 -15.44 -12.51 6.24
N MET A 10 -16.70 -12.90 6.42
CA MET A 10 -17.33 -13.98 5.64
C MET A 10 -17.64 -13.56 4.20
N GLU A 11 -18.12 -12.32 4.02
CA GLU A 11 -18.40 -11.76 2.71
C GLU A 11 -17.12 -11.56 1.91
N LEU A 12 -16.05 -11.06 2.58
CA LEU A 12 -14.75 -10.86 1.95
C LEU A 12 -14.09 -12.18 1.53
N ALA A 13 -14.21 -13.24 2.33
CA ALA A 13 -13.74 -14.56 1.94
C ALA A 13 -14.51 -15.13 0.72
N ARG A 14 -15.81 -14.85 0.62
CA ARG A 14 -16.61 -15.23 -0.57
C ARG A 14 -16.21 -14.41 -1.80
N ALA A 15 -16.05 -13.09 -1.63
CA ALA A 15 -15.61 -12.19 -2.70
C ALA A 15 -14.21 -12.59 -3.21
N ALA A 16 -13.29 -12.94 -2.32
CA ALA A 16 -11.95 -13.40 -2.68
C ALA A 16 -12.00 -14.63 -3.60
N LYS A 17 -12.85 -15.63 -3.29
CA LYS A 17 -13.03 -16.81 -4.16
C LYS A 17 -13.57 -16.46 -5.54
N ILE A 18 -14.49 -15.50 -5.63
CA ILE A 18 -15.05 -15.05 -6.91
C ILE A 18 -13.93 -14.37 -7.73
N VAL A 19 -13.17 -13.49 -7.11
CA VAL A 19 -12.07 -12.77 -7.75
C VAL A 19 -10.97 -13.73 -8.24
N GLU A 20 -10.66 -14.78 -7.47
CA GLU A 20 -9.73 -15.83 -7.91
C GLU A 20 -10.29 -16.61 -9.10
N ALA A 21 -11.57 -17.00 -9.05
CA ALA A 21 -12.21 -17.72 -10.14
C ALA A 21 -12.31 -16.90 -11.44
N ASP A 22 -12.42 -15.58 -11.33
CA ASP A 22 -12.41 -14.64 -12.45
C ASP A 22 -10.99 -14.40 -13.02
N GLY A 23 -9.96 -15.10 -12.51
CA GLY A 23 -8.60 -15.11 -13.05
C GLY A 23 -7.68 -14.02 -12.52
N ALA A 24 -7.92 -13.47 -11.33
CA ALA A 24 -6.97 -12.60 -10.67
C ALA A 24 -5.72 -13.38 -10.24
N ASP A 25 -4.53 -12.76 -10.37
CA ASP A 25 -3.26 -13.33 -9.89
C ASP A 25 -2.97 -12.93 -8.44
N ILE A 26 -3.51 -11.81 -7.97
CA ILE A 26 -3.32 -11.25 -6.64
C ILE A 26 -4.60 -10.57 -6.19
N ILE A 27 -4.98 -10.72 -4.93
CA ILE A 27 -6.03 -9.93 -4.29
C ILE A 27 -5.37 -8.90 -3.36
N ASP A 28 -5.67 -7.61 -3.57
CA ASP A 28 -5.22 -6.54 -2.66
C ASP A 28 -6.37 -6.10 -1.76
N PHE A 29 -6.16 -6.09 -0.45
CA PHE A 29 -7.17 -5.65 0.51
C PHE A 29 -6.93 -4.21 0.94
N ASN A 30 -7.94 -3.34 0.80
CA ASN A 30 -7.85 -1.94 1.15
C ASN A 30 -8.19 -1.67 2.61
N MET A 31 -7.16 -1.38 3.41
CA MET A 31 -7.27 -0.88 4.78
C MET A 31 -6.71 0.55 4.93
N GLY A 32 -6.61 1.32 3.85
CA GLY A 32 -6.01 2.65 3.86
C GLY A 32 -6.93 3.79 3.39
N CYS A 33 -8.10 3.50 2.81
CA CYS A 33 -9.00 4.54 2.32
C CYS A 33 -9.51 5.45 3.47
N PRO A 34 -9.28 6.80 3.40
CA PRO A 34 -9.65 7.71 4.48
C PRO A 34 -11.03 8.35 4.28
N VAL A 35 -11.69 8.08 3.15
CA VAL A 35 -12.91 8.80 2.71
C VAL A 35 -14.07 8.52 3.68
N PRO A 36 -14.82 9.56 4.14
CA PRO A 36 -15.90 9.40 5.11
C PRO A 36 -16.93 8.34 4.75
N LYS A 37 -17.34 8.26 3.48
CA LYS A 37 -18.29 7.26 2.99
C LYS A 37 -17.83 5.81 3.27
N ILE A 38 -16.53 5.55 3.24
CA ILE A 38 -15.95 4.22 3.50
C ILE A 38 -15.76 4.02 5.01
N VAL A 39 -15.10 4.97 5.68
CA VAL A 39 -14.76 4.81 7.11
C VAL A 39 -15.97 4.81 8.04
N ASN A 40 -17.07 5.48 7.66
CA ASN A 40 -18.31 5.48 8.44
C ASN A 40 -19.01 4.10 8.44
N ASN A 41 -18.72 3.25 7.45
CA ASN A 41 -19.16 1.86 7.37
C ASN A 41 -18.21 0.89 8.12
N GLY A 42 -17.19 1.39 8.81
CA GLY A 42 -16.17 0.54 9.46
C GLY A 42 -15.14 -0.07 8.51
N GLU A 43 -15.05 0.43 7.29
CA GLU A 43 -14.20 -0.10 6.20
C GLU A 43 -12.97 0.77 5.98
N GLY A 44 -12.06 0.30 5.12
CA GLY A 44 -10.84 1.02 4.76
C GLY A 44 -9.99 1.30 6.00
N SER A 45 -9.58 2.55 6.21
CA SER A 45 -8.72 2.93 7.35
C SER A 45 -9.42 2.83 8.71
N ALA A 46 -10.76 2.68 8.78
CA ALA A 46 -11.46 2.44 10.04
C ALA A 46 -11.06 1.11 10.68
N LEU A 47 -10.67 0.12 9.88
CA LEU A 47 -10.17 -1.18 10.36
C LEU A 47 -8.88 -1.06 11.17
N MET A 48 -8.09 0.00 10.97
CA MET A 48 -6.91 0.29 11.79
C MET A 48 -7.25 0.46 13.28
N LYS A 49 -8.51 0.82 13.62
CA LYS A 49 -8.98 0.95 15.01
C LYS A 49 -9.38 -0.37 15.65
N ASN A 50 -9.49 -1.43 14.87
CA ASN A 50 -9.87 -2.77 15.34
C ASN A 50 -8.91 -3.83 14.78
N PRO A 51 -7.69 -3.96 15.36
CA PRO A 51 -6.69 -4.91 14.91
C PRO A 51 -7.17 -6.36 14.86
N GLN A 52 -8.03 -6.76 15.82
CA GLN A 52 -8.56 -8.12 15.86
C GLN A 52 -9.49 -8.43 14.68
N LEU A 53 -10.37 -7.49 14.30
CA LEU A 53 -11.22 -7.63 13.12
C LEU A 53 -10.38 -7.63 11.84
N ALA A 54 -9.37 -6.77 11.76
CA ALA A 54 -8.44 -6.72 10.64
C ALA A 54 -7.74 -8.08 10.44
N TYR A 55 -7.24 -8.68 11.53
CA TYR A 55 -6.65 -10.03 11.51
C TYR A 55 -7.66 -11.08 11.02
N GLU A 56 -8.88 -11.09 11.56
CA GLU A 56 -9.91 -12.07 11.17
C GLU A 56 -10.25 -11.97 9.67
N ILE A 57 -10.41 -10.76 9.14
CA ILE A 57 -10.67 -10.52 7.72
C ILE A 57 -9.52 -11.09 6.87
N LEU A 58 -8.29 -10.69 7.18
CA LEU A 58 -7.11 -11.08 6.39
C LEU A 58 -6.88 -12.59 6.44
N ALA A 59 -7.02 -13.23 7.62
CA ALA A 59 -6.87 -14.66 7.76
C ALA A 59 -7.93 -15.42 6.93
N ARG A 60 -9.21 -15.01 7.02
CA ARG A 60 -10.27 -15.67 6.24
C ARG A 60 -10.10 -15.47 4.73
N MET A 61 -9.64 -14.31 4.30
CA MET A 61 -9.34 -14.10 2.88
C MET A 61 -8.18 -14.99 2.43
N ALA A 62 -7.05 -14.99 3.15
CA ALA A 62 -5.88 -15.79 2.81
C ALA A 62 -6.18 -17.30 2.81
N ASP A 63 -6.93 -17.80 3.78
CA ASP A 63 -7.32 -19.21 3.87
C ASP A 63 -8.33 -19.62 2.78
N SER A 64 -9.05 -18.67 2.18
CA SER A 64 -10.11 -18.96 1.22
C SER A 64 -9.65 -19.15 -0.22
N VAL A 65 -8.44 -18.71 -0.56
CA VAL A 65 -7.89 -18.68 -1.93
C VAL A 65 -6.47 -19.26 -1.98
N LYS A 66 -6.01 -19.60 -3.19
CA LYS A 66 -4.63 -20.09 -3.43
C LYS A 66 -3.70 -18.98 -3.92
N ILE A 67 -4.26 -17.92 -4.50
CA ILE A 67 -3.50 -16.76 -4.96
C ILE A 67 -3.08 -15.86 -3.78
N PRO A 68 -1.97 -15.11 -3.91
CA PRO A 68 -1.52 -14.22 -2.85
C PRO A 68 -2.56 -13.15 -2.48
N VAL A 69 -2.73 -12.94 -1.17
CA VAL A 69 -3.47 -11.80 -0.62
C VAL A 69 -2.46 -10.77 -0.13
N THR A 70 -2.60 -9.53 -0.56
CA THR A 70 -1.81 -8.38 -0.09
C THR A 70 -2.71 -7.39 0.65
N VAL A 71 -2.13 -6.48 1.43
CA VAL A 71 -2.90 -5.46 2.13
C VAL A 71 -2.26 -4.08 2.01
N LYS A 72 -3.08 -3.05 1.80
CA LYS A 72 -2.67 -1.64 1.82
C LYS A 72 -3.18 -0.95 3.06
N ILE A 73 -2.26 -0.40 3.89
CA ILE A 73 -2.58 0.29 5.15
C ILE A 73 -2.08 1.74 5.19
N ARG A 74 -2.47 2.47 6.23
CA ARG A 74 -1.87 3.75 6.64
C ARG A 74 -1.02 3.60 7.90
N ALA A 75 -0.37 4.70 8.33
CA ALA A 75 0.41 4.75 9.57
C ALA A 75 -0.45 4.45 10.82
N GLY A 76 -1.71 4.81 10.79
CA GLY A 76 -2.67 4.67 11.87
C GLY A 76 -3.92 5.52 11.60
N TRP A 77 -4.79 5.62 12.61
CA TRP A 77 -5.99 6.45 12.54
C TRP A 77 -5.66 7.95 12.66
N ASP A 78 -4.93 8.33 13.69
CA ASP A 78 -4.48 9.68 14.02
C ASP A 78 -3.07 9.63 14.65
N GLU A 79 -2.53 10.78 15.03
CA GLU A 79 -1.19 10.90 15.61
C GLU A 79 -1.02 10.16 16.94
N LYS A 80 -2.11 9.97 17.70
CA LYS A 80 -2.09 9.25 18.98
C LYS A 80 -2.27 7.74 18.80
N ASN A 81 -2.72 7.32 17.63
CA ASN A 81 -3.07 5.95 17.29
C ASN A 81 -2.30 5.49 16.03
N ILE A 82 -0.96 5.55 16.13
CA ILE A 82 -0.02 5.00 15.13
C ILE A 82 0.21 3.53 15.46
N ASN A 83 -0.37 2.63 14.67
CA ASN A 83 -0.31 1.18 14.92
C ASN A 83 0.02 0.33 13.69
N ALA A 84 0.56 0.93 12.62
CA ALA A 84 0.95 0.18 11.42
C ALA A 84 1.88 -1.02 11.69
N PRO A 85 2.90 -0.95 12.60
CA PRO A 85 3.73 -2.13 12.90
C PRO A 85 2.94 -3.28 13.54
N GLU A 86 1.99 -2.99 14.43
CA GLU A 86 1.10 -4.00 15.02
C GLU A 86 0.22 -4.66 13.96
N ILE A 87 -0.41 -3.85 13.11
CA ILE A 87 -1.25 -4.36 12.01
C ILE A 87 -0.42 -5.21 11.04
N ALA A 88 0.82 -4.83 10.76
CA ALA A 88 1.71 -5.58 9.88
C ALA A 88 2.05 -6.97 10.45
N LEU A 89 2.35 -7.07 11.74
CA LEU A 89 2.57 -8.35 12.44
C LEU A 89 1.32 -9.25 12.37
N LEU A 90 0.13 -8.67 12.56
CA LEU A 90 -1.12 -9.41 12.46
C LEU A 90 -1.41 -9.85 11.01
N ALA A 91 -1.09 -9.00 10.02
CA ALA A 91 -1.23 -9.33 8.61
C ALA A 91 -0.31 -10.50 8.20
N GLU A 92 0.97 -10.47 8.60
CA GLU A 92 1.90 -11.58 8.39
C GLU A 92 1.39 -12.87 9.03
N LYS A 93 0.94 -12.81 10.30
CA LYS A 93 0.35 -13.95 11.02
C LYS A 93 -0.92 -14.48 10.33
N ALA A 94 -1.67 -13.63 9.66
CA ALA A 94 -2.87 -13.97 8.92
C ALA A 94 -2.59 -14.62 7.55
N GLY A 95 -1.32 -14.73 7.13
CA GLY A 95 -0.92 -15.32 5.85
C GLY A 95 -0.92 -14.33 4.68
N VAL A 96 -0.90 -13.00 4.95
CA VAL A 96 -0.74 -11.97 3.91
C VAL A 96 0.63 -12.08 3.26
N ALA A 97 0.70 -12.02 1.93
CA ALA A 97 1.92 -12.22 1.15
C ALA A 97 2.80 -10.96 1.04
N ALA A 98 2.23 -9.76 1.14
CA ALA A 98 2.95 -8.49 1.14
C ALA A 98 2.08 -7.36 1.72
N ILE A 99 2.72 -6.31 2.22
CA ILE A 99 2.04 -5.15 2.81
C ILE A 99 2.54 -3.84 2.21
N ALA A 100 1.62 -2.97 1.78
CA ALA A 100 1.94 -1.62 1.36
C ALA A 100 1.54 -0.60 2.44
N VAL A 101 2.47 0.29 2.81
CA VAL A 101 2.29 1.21 3.94
C VAL A 101 2.38 2.66 3.49
N HIS A 102 1.30 3.42 3.64
CA HIS A 102 1.33 4.87 3.48
C HIS A 102 1.71 5.51 4.82
N GLY A 103 2.82 6.27 4.83
CA GLY A 103 3.36 6.91 6.04
C GLY A 103 2.53 8.08 6.60
N ARG A 104 1.26 8.22 6.22
CA ARG A 104 0.30 9.19 6.78
C ARG A 104 -0.81 8.49 7.54
N THR A 105 -1.34 9.13 8.58
CA THR A 105 -2.55 8.68 9.26
C THR A 105 -3.80 8.93 8.41
N ARG A 106 -4.93 8.36 8.86
CA ARG A 106 -6.23 8.65 8.24
C ARG A 106 -6.59 10.12 8.35
N GLU A 107 -6.34 10.76 9.48
CA GLU A 107 -6.69 12.17 9.70
C GLU A 107 -5.86 13.13 8.84
N GLN A 108 -4.60 12.80 8.57
CA GLN A 108 -3.77 13.61 7.70
C GLN A 108 -4.25 13.62 6.25
N TYR A 109 -4.97 12.60 5.78
CA TYR A 109 -5.29 12.44 4.36
C TYR A 109 -4.04 12.53 3.46
N TYR A 110 -3.74 13.76 2.97
CA TYR A 110 -2.56 14.11 2.16
C TYR A 110 -1.81 15.32 2.73
N ASN A 111 -2.24 15.85 3.88
CA ASN A 111 -1.60 16.99 4.52
C ASN A 111 -0.27 16.59 5.20
N GLY A 112 0.60 17.58 5.41
CA GLY A 112 1.89 17.38 6.03
C GLY A 112 2.81 16.47 5.21
N LYS A 113 3.73 15.79 5.88
CA LYS A 113 4.67 14.82 5.28
C LYS A 113 4.32 13.40 5.70
N ALA A 114 4.60 12.44 4.83
CA ALA A 114 4.55 11.02 5.18
C ALA A 114 5.69 10.71 6.17
N ASP A 115 5.37 10.06 7.28
CA ASP A 115 6.38 9.63 8.25
C ASP A 115 7.02 8.30 7.79
N TRP A 116 8.20 8.41 7.23
CA TRP A 116 8.97 7.26 6.78
C TRP A 116 9.52 6.42 7.94
N ASN A 117 9.61 6.95 9.17
CA ASN A 117 9.99 6.16 10.35
C ASN A 117 8.94 5.07 10.63
N VAL A 118 7.66 5.36 10.41
CA VAL A 118 6.60 4.34 10.56
C VAL A 118 6.79 3.22 9.52
N ILE A 119 7.09 3.57 8.26
CA ILE A 119 7.36 2.59 7.20
C ILE A 119 8.58 1.73 7.57
N LYS A 120 9.66 2.35 8.03
CA LYS A 120 10.86 1.66 8.51
C LYS A 120 10.54 0.68 9.64
N LYS A 121 9.79 1.11 10.67
CA LYS A 121 9.37 0.26 11.78
C LYS A 121 8.52 -0.93 11.32
N VAL A 122 7.64 -0.73 10.33
CA VAL A 122 6.91 -1.86 9.71
C VAL A 122 7.87 -2.83 9.07
N LYS A 123 8.83 -2.35 8.24
CA LYS A 123 9.84 -3.22 7.60
C LYS A 123 10.68 -4.00 8.61
N GLU A 124 11.02 -3.40 9.74
CA GLU A 124 11.77 -4.04 10.81
C GLU A 124 10.94 -5.06 11.62
N SER A 125 9.61 -5.00 11.55
CA SER A 125 8.71 -5.85 12.35
C SER A 125 8.26 -7.12 11.65
N VAL A 126 8.36 -7.23 10.32
CA VAL A 126 7.86 -8.36 9.53
C VAL A 126 8.90 -8.91 8.56
N ASN A 127 8.73 -10.17 8.15
CA ASN A 127 9.58 -10.83 7.16
C ASN A 127 8.97 -10.80 5.74
N ILE A 128 7.67 -10.55 5.62
CA ILE A 128 7.02 -10.42 4.32
C ILE A 128 7.46 -9.13 3.62
N PRO A 129 7.39 -9.06 2.27
CA PRO A 129 7.70 -7.86 1.52
C PRO A 129 6.89 -6.64 1.97
N VAL A 130 7.59 -5.51 2.18
CA VAL A 130 6.99 -4.22 2.53
C VAL A 130 7.17 -3.23 1.39
N ILE A 131 6.09 -2.57 0.99
CA ILE A 131 6.05 -1.56 -0.06
C ILE A 131 5.85 -0.19 0.57
N GLY A 132 6.84 0.69 0.47
CA GLY A 132 6.80 2.06 1.01
C GLY A 132 5.99 3.00 0.11
N ASN A 133 5.10 3.79 0.71
CA ASN A 133 4.27 4.76 0.00
C ASN A 133 4.20 6.10 0.75
N GLY A 134 4.25 7.18 -0.01
CA GLY A 134 4.08 8.57 0.46
C GLY A 134 5.28 9.43 0.13
N ASP A 135 5.01 10.56 -0.52
CA ASP A 135 5.94 11.63 -0.89
C ASP A 135 7.12 11.19 -1.79
N ILE A 136 6.91 10.15 -2.58
CA ILE A 136 7.80 9.77 -3.66
C ILE A 136 7.34 10.55 -4.89
N VAL A 137 8.18 11.47 -5.35
CA VAL A 137 7.83 12.43 -6.43
C VAL A 137 8.85 12.44 -7.57
N ASP A 138 10.02 11.85 -7.37
CA ASP A 138 11.14 11.79 -8.30
C ASP A 138 12.08 10.63 -7.97
N GLU A 139 13.18 10.56 -8.71
CA GLU A 139 14.19 9.52 -8.60
C GLU A 139 14.93 9.57 -7.26
N GLU A 140 15.25 10.78 -6.78
CA GLU A 140 15.97 10.99 -5.52
C GLU A 140 15.11 10.60 -4.32
N THR A 141 13.84 10.96 -4.32
CA THR A 141 12.92 10.58 -3.24
C THR A 141 12.63 9.08 -3.24
N ALA A 142 12.63 8.44 -4.42
CA ALA A 142 12.54 6.99 -4.54
C ALA A 142 13.76 6.29 -3.94
N GLU A 143 14.96 6.75 -4.29
CA GLU A 143 16.22 6.23 -3.73
C GLU A 143 16.30 6.45 -2.22
N ALA A 144 15.93 7.65 -1.75
CA ALA A 144 15.92 8.00 -0.33
C ALA A 144 14.95 7.09 0.46
N MET A 145 13.76 6.76 -0.08
CA MET A 145 12.84 5.81 0.54
C MET A 145 13.50 4.44 0.74
N PHE A 146 14.11 3.87 -0.29
CA PHE A 146 14.82 2.60 -0.18
C PHE A 146 15.96 2.65 0.84
N LYS A 147 16.83 3.67 0.74
CA LYS A 147 17.99 3.81 1.65
C LYS A 147 17.59 4.00 3.11
N TYR A 148 16.52 4.76 3.35
CA TYR A 148 16.12 5.11 4.71
C TYR A 148 15.30 4.00 5.39
N THR A 149 14.39 3.37 4.64
CA THR A 149 13.41 2.43 5.21
C THR A 149 13.74 0.97 4.97
N ASN A 150 14.64 0.68 4.03
CA ASN A 150 15.00 -0.67 3.58
C ASN A 150 13.79 -1.51 3.08
N VAL A 151 12.78 -0.86 2.53
CA VAL A 151 11.60 -1.53 1.95
C VAL A 151 11.96 -2.33 0.69
N ASP A 152 11.15 -3.33 0.36
CA ASP A 152 11.36 -4.22 -0.79
C ASP A 152 10.84 -3.63 -2.10
N GLY A 153 9.95 -2.64 -2.01
CA GLY A 153 9.37 -1.95 -3.14
C GLY A 153 8.80 -0.59 -2.75
N ILE A 154 8.43 0.20 -3.74
CA ILE A 154 7.81 1.50 -3.54
C ILE A 154 6.51 1.61 -4.34
N MET A 155 5.56 2.38 -3.80
CA MET A 155 4.31 2.71 -4.47
C MET A 155 4.23 4.21 -4.69
N ILE A 156 4.04 4.64 -5.94
CA ILE A 156 3.93 6.03 -6.34
C ILE A 156 2.46 6.36 -6.55
N GLY A 157 1.99 7.44 -5.94
CA GLY A 157 0.61 7.92 -6.08
C GLY A 157 0.53 9.16 -6.96
N ARG A 158 0.33 10.31 -6.33
CA ARG A 158 0.05 11.60 -7.00
C ARG A 158 1.05 11.99 -8.08
N ALA A 159 2.33 11.69 -7.89
CA ALA A 159 3.38 12.05 -8.86
C ALA A 159 3.30 11.30 -10.18
N ALA A 160 2.56 10.19 -10.25
CA ALA A 160 2.31 9.44 -11.48
C ALA A 160 1.14 10.02 -12.30
N VAL A 161 0.31 10.89 -11.69
CA VAL A 161 -0.82 11.52 -12.38
C VAL A 161 -0.29 12.51 -13.43
N GLY A 162 -0.59 12.26 -14.71
CA GLY A 162 -0.05 13.04 -15.82
C GLY A 162 1.46 12.84 -16.09
N ASN A 163 2.11 11.90 -15.40
CA ASN A 163 3.53 11.59 -15.55
C ASN A 163 3.78 10.07 -15.51
N PRO A 164 3.37 9.29 -16.52
CA PRO A 164 3.60 7.84 -16.55
C PRO A 164 5.08 7.48 -16.70
N TRP A 165 5.92 8.42 -17.14
CA TRP A 165 7.36 8.22 -17.33
C TRP A 165 8.13 8.09 -16.02
N ILE A 166 7.59 8.56 -14.89
CA ILE A 166 8.21 8.52 -13.57
C ILE A 166 8.72 7.11 -13.21
N PHE A 167 8.02 6.06 -13.62
CA PHE A 167 8.42 4.68 -13.34
C PHE A 167 9.70 4.30 -14.07
N ARG A 168 9.82 4.59 -15.36
CA ARG A 168 11.04 4.31 -16.13
C ARG A 168 12.21 5.16 -15.66
N GLU A 169 11.96 6.43 -15.31
CA GLU A 169 12.96 7.36 -14.80
C GLU A 169 13.55 6.84 -13.49
N ILE A 170 12.71 6.47 -12.53
CA ILE A 170 13.14 5.90 -11.25
C ILE A 170 13.89 4.58 -11.44
N ILE A 171 13.37 3.66 -12.27
CA ILE A 171 14.04 2.37 -12.52
C ILE A 171 15.42 2.57 -13.13
N HIS A 172 15.56 3.50 -14.08
CA HIS A 172 16.84 3.81 -14.68
C HIS A 172 17.82 4.38 -13.66
N TYR A 173 17.40 5.40 -12.91
CA TYR A 173 18.20 6.04 -11.89
C TYR A 173 18.68 5.06 -10.80
N LEU A 174 17.81 4.22 -10.29
CA LEU A 174 18.17 3.21 -9.29
C LEU A 174 19.18 2.17 -9.80
N LYS A 175 19.25 1.94 -11.13
CA LYS A 175 20.19 1.00 -11.74
C LYS A 175 21.53 1.64 -12.10
N THR A 176 21.53 2.90 -12.52
CA THR A 176 22.70 3.54 -13.14
C THR A 176 23.26 4.71 -12.32
N GLY A 177 22.46 5.33 -11.45
CA GLY A 177 22.77 6.59 -10.79
C GLY A 177 22.58 7.83 -11.69
N GLU A 178 22.14 7.63 -12.93
CA GLU A 178 21.98 8.70 -13.92
C GLU A 178 20.51 9.00 -14.17
N LYS A 179 20.19 10.28 -14.40
CA LYS A 179 18.82 10.69 -14.77
C LYS A 179 18.61 10.58 -16.26
N LEU A 180 17.42 10.10 -16.66
CA LEU A 180 16.97 10.17 -18.04
C LEU A 180 16.58 11.59 -18.41
N GLU A 181 16.73 11.91 -19.69
CA GLU A 181 16.13 13.12 -20.27
C GLU A 181 14.62 13.07 -20.11
N LYS A 182 14.01 14.21 -19.81
CA LYS A 182 12.56 14.30 -19.66
C LYS A 182 11.87 14.12 -21.02
N PRO A 183 10.66 13.53 -21.06
CA PRO A 183 9.95 13.30 -22.31
C PRO A 183 9.72 14.62 -23.06
N THR A 184 9.94 14.59 -24.37
CA THR A 184 9.67 15.70 -25.28
C THR A 184 8.17 16.03 -25.35
N LEU A 185 7.81 17.18 -25.87
CA LEU A 185 6.39 17.52 -26.09
C LEU A 185 5.70 16.50 -27.00
N ASP A 186 6.39 16.05 -28.07
CA ASP A 186 5.84 15.06 -29.01
C ASP A 186 5.57 13.70 -28.33
N GLU A 187 6.50 13.24 -27.49
CA GLU A 187 6.27 12.04 -26.68
C GLU A 187 5.08 12.18 -25.71
N ARG A 188 4.92 13.37 -25.12
CA ARG A 188 3.78 13.64 -24.23
C ARG A 188 2.46 13.61 -24.99
N TYR A 189 2.39 14.24 -26.16
CA TYR A 189 1.19 14.23 -26.99
C TYR A 189 0.85 12.85 -27.55
N SER A 190 1.85 12.04 -27.93
CA SER A 190 1.62 10.70 -28.47
C SER A 190 1.16 9.69 -27.40
N THR A 191 1.34 10.00 -26.11
CA THR A 191 0.95 9.12 -24.98
C THR A 191 -0.43 9.47 -24.42
N MET A 192 -0.99 10.63 -24.78
CA MET A 192 -2.33 11.08 -24.36
C MET A 192 -3.42 10.52 -25.27
#